data_9f16b2063d251fecd02b07d05e05ac9c
#
_entry.id   9f16b2063d251fecd02b07d05e05ac9c
#
_cell.length_a   1.000
_cell.length_b   1.000
_cell.length_c   1.000
_cell.angle_alpha   90.00
_cell.angle_beta   90.00
_cell.angle_gamma   90.00
#
_symmetry.space_group_name_H-M   'P 1'
#
loop_
_entity.id
_entity.type
_entity.pdbx_description
1 polymer ?
#
loop_
_entity_poly.entity_id
_entity_poly.type
_entity_poly.pdbx_seq_one_letter_code
_entity_poly.pdbx_strand_id
1 'polypeptide(L)'
;MMYVLAIDGGGTKTSAVLCDEHGNIYAKVVTTRSNPTAMNLHYFESTIHTIMQNLQRQNSQVFSAIHSCYAGMAGVKELQAERTVEEIVRQYVPSKAIIAVENDAIIALYSGTLGQAGIVQIAGTGAITMGYDQQQIFHRVGGWGYLFDDEGSGYDLGAQALKAIFQGYDGRGRATALTDAILNYFAVANVPQLIEYIYGEEHPRTVVAPLSKYVTGMAAQGDEVANKILEDACQKHYRAIKACYKQMIW
;
A
#
# COMPACT_ATOMS: atom_id res chain seq x y z
N MET A 1 24.71 19.11 10.38
CA MET A 1 24.07 17.79 10.25
C MET A 1 22.57 17.99 10.44
N MET A 2 21.77 17.65 9.44
CA MET A 2 20.31 17.81 9.49
C MET A 2 19.69 16.44 9.78
N TYR A 3 18.86 16.37 10.81
CA TYR A 3 18.14 15.14 11.15
C TYR A 3 16.71 15.19 10.62
N VAL A 4 16.28 14.08 10.03
CA VAL A 4 14.99 13.93 9.36
C VAL A 4 14.23 12.79 10.01
N LEU A 5 12.95 13.03 10.29
CA LEU A 5 11.99 12.01 10.64
C LEU A 5 11.14 11.69 9.40
N ALA A 6 11.15 10.45 8.95
CA ALA A 6 10.27 9.96 7.90
C ALA A 6 9.25 8.97 8.49
N ILE A 7 7.98 9.15 8.16
CA ILE A 7 6.86 8.28 8.60
C ILE A 7 6.13 7.79 7.36
N ASP A 8 6.02 6.48 7.23
CA ASP A 8 5.25 5.77 6.20
C ASP A 8 4.06 5.09 6.88
N GLY A 9 2.89 5.71 6.79
CA GLY A 9 1.64 5.31 7.42
C GLY A 9 0.70 4.60 6.48
N GLY A 10 0.77 3.27 6.42
CA GLY A 10 -0.05 2.45 5.54
C GLY A 10 -1.30 1.85 6.19
N GLY A 11 -2.10 1.16 5.37
CA GLY A 11 -3.33 0.48 5.79
C GLY A 11 -3.11 -0.79 6.63
N THR A 12 -1.89 -1.32 6.70
CA THR A 12 -1.55 -2.54 7.45
C THR A 12 -0.51 -2.31 8.53
N LYS A 13 0.46 -1.46 8.29
CA LYS A 13 1.56 -1.12 9.20
C LYS A 13 1.97 0.33 9.03
N THR A 14 2.67 0.85 10.03
CA THR A 14 3.34 2.15 10.00
C THR A 14 4.82 1.93 10.27
N SER A 15 5.67 2.51 9.44
CA SER A 15 7.12 2.53 9.62
C SER A 15 7.59 3.95 9.86
N ALA A 16 8.48 4.17 10.81
CA ALA A 16 9.10 5.46 11.05
C ALA A 16 10.61 5.32 11.21
N VAL A 17 11.35 6.23 10.61
CA VAL A 17 12.81 6.24 10.60
C VAL A 17 13.32 7.63 10.97
N LEU A 18 14.28 7.68 11.88
CA LEU A 18 15.05 8.86 12.21
C LEU A 18 16.44 8.73 11.58
N CYS A 19 16.77 9.61 10.65
CA CYS A 19 18.03 9.57 9.91
C CYS A 19 18.64 10.97 9.74
N ASP A 20 19.85 11.03 9.18
CA ASP A 20 20.48 12.27 8.73
C ASP A 20 20.32 12.49 7.21
N GLU A 21 20.82 13.62 6.71
CA GLU A 21 20.83 13.98 5.30
C GLU A 21 21.64 13.04 4.40
N HIS A 22 22.42 12.14 4.98
CA HIS A 22 23.22 11.13 4.27
C HIS A 22 22.56 9.73 4.28
N GLY A 23 21.39 9.58 4.96
CA GLY A 23 20.67 8.32 5.07
C GLY A 23 21.18 7.42 6.19
N ASN A 24 22.05 7.88 7.09
CA ASN A 24 22.43 7.11 8.27
C ASN A 24 21.27 7.03 9.26
N ILE A 25 20.86 5.81 9.62
CA ILE A 25 19.69 5.56 10.48
C ILE A 25 20.13 5.55 11.94
N TYR A 26 19.47 6.37 12.76
CA TYR A 26 19.71 6.50 14.20
C TYR A 26 18.63 5.83 15.06
N ALA A 27 17.41 5.71 14.53
CA ALA A 27 16.31 4.98 15.17
C ALA A 27 15.30 4.52 14.11
N LYS A 28 14.63 3.39 14.37
CA LYS A 28 13.58 2.84 13.52
C LYS A 28 12.49 2.19 14.35
N VAL A 29 11.25 2.42 13.98
CA VAL A 29 10.07 1.81 14.60
C VAL A 29 9.16 1.27 13.51
N VAL A 30 8.59 0.10 13.73
CA VAL A 30 7.50 -0.45 12.93
C VAL A 30 6.37 -0.82 13.90
N THR A 31 5.16 -0.37 13.61
CA THR A 31 3.99 -0.61 14.44
C THR A 31 2.76 -0.92 13.57
N THR A 32 1.60 -0.97 14.18
CA THR A 32 0.30 -1.19 13.52
C THR A 32 -0.02 -0.10 12.51
N ARG A 33 -1.09 -0.29 11.75
CA ARG A 33 -1.59 0.66 10.76
C ARG A 33 -1.85 2.05 11.36
N SER A 34 -1.67 3.10 10.55
CA SER A 34 -2.03 4.48 10.87
C SER A 34 -2.76 5.17 9.70
N ASN A 35 -3.63 4.42 9.00
CA ASN A 35 -4.46 5.03 7.97
C ASN A 35 -5.64 5.77 8.64
N PRO A 36 -5.74 7.12 8.56
CA PRO A 36 -6.79 7.88 9.20
C PRO A 36 -8.20 7.59 8.62
N THR A 37 -8.31 7.03 7.41
CA THR A 37 -9.61 6.62 6.85
C THR A 37 -10.16 5.34 7.47
N ALA A 38 -9.28 4.51 8.06
CA ALA A 38 -9.61 3.18 8.56
C ALA A 38 -9.65 3.10 10.10
N MET A 39 -9.51 4.24 10.81
CA MET A 39 -9.49 4.26 12.27
C MET A 39 -10.04 5.59 12.83
N ASN A 40 -10.48 5.58 14.09
CA ASN A 40 -10.84 6.81 14.77
C ASN A 40 -9.59 7.65 15.13
N LEU A 41 -9.79 8.95 15.32
CA LEU A 41 -8.71 9.91 15.60
C LEU A 41 -7.89 9.52 16.86
N HIS A 42 -8.54 9.09 17.92
CA HIS A 42 -7.88 8.72 19.17
C HIS A 42 -6.90 7.54 19.00
N TYR A 43 -7.28 6.54 18.20
CA TYR A 43 -6.39 5.41 17.91
C TYR A 43 -5.21 5.83 17.03
N PHE A 44 -5.47 6.72 16.07
CA PHE A 44 -4.41 7.32 15.24
C PHE A 44 -3.39 8.09 16.10
N GLU A 45 -3.87 8.98 16.98
CA GLU A 45 -3.02 9.72 17.92
C GLU A 45 -2.18 8.80 18.82
N SER A 46 -2.80 7.74 19.36
CA SER A 46 -2.11 6.74 20.18
C SER A 46 -1.00 6.03 19.41
N THR A 47 -1.23 5.73 18.12
CA THR A 47 -0.23 5.11 17.27
C THR A 47 0.96 6.05 17.02
N ILE A 48 0.71 7.31 16.68
CA ILE A 48 1.76 8.31 16.50
C ILE A 48 2.52 8.55 17.81
N HIS A 49 1.82 8.67 18.94
CA HIS A 49 2.44 8.78 20.25
C HIS A 49 3.42 7.63 20.55
N THR A 50 2.99 6.39 20.29
CA THR A 50 3.82 5.19 20.47
C THR A 50 5.08 5.24 19.61
N ILE A 51 4.95 5.65 18.33
CA ILE A 51 6.08 5.81 17.42
C ILE A 51 7.07 6.84 17.98
N MET A 52 6.60 8.03 18.34
CA MET A 52 7.45 9.14 18.80
C MET A 52 8.18 8.76 20.09
N GLN A 53 7.49 8.16 21.05
CA GLN A 53 8.13 7.69 22.29
C GLN A 53 9.22 6.64 22.02
N ASN A 54 8.97 5.69 21.14
CA ASN A 54 9.94 4.64 20.82
C ASN A 54 11.17 5.20 20.09
N LEU A 55 11.00 6.13 19.15
CA LEU A 55 12.13 6.81 18.49
C LEU A 55 12.95 7.64 19.49
N GLN A 56 12.28 8.39 20.37
CA GLN A 56 12.93 9.18 21.40
C GLN A 56 13.73 8.31 22.39
N ARG A 57 13.20 7.15 22.79
CA ARG A 57 13.90 6.20 23.67
C ARG A 57 15.15 5.61 23.01
N GLN A 58 15.11 5.36 21.68
CA GLN A 58 16.26 4.83 20.96
C GLN A 58 17.38 5.84 20.81
N ASN A 59 17.04 7.12 20.54
CA ASN A 59 18.05 8.19 20.41
C ASN A 59 17.47 9.56 20.74
N SER A 60 17.45 9.93 22.02
CA SER A 60 16.89 11.18 22.50
C SER A 60 17.62 12.41 21.99
N GLN A 61 18.94 12.35 21.81
CA GLN A 61 19.75 13.46 21.33
C GLN A 61 19.38 13.82 19.88
N VAL A 62 19.36 12.84 18.99
CA VAL A 62 19.00 13.05 17.58
C VAL A 62 17.51 13.42 17.46
N PHE A 63 16.64 12.80 18.25
CA PHE A 63 15.21 13.12 18.27
C PHE A 63 14.93 14.58 18.63
N SER A 64 15.62 15.12 19.63
CA SER A 64 15.47 16.52 20.04
C SER A 64 16.05 17.53 19.02
N ALA A 65 16.82 17.07 18.06
CA ALA A 65 17.45 17.86 17.01
C ALA A 65 16.84 17.66 15.62
N ILE A 66 15.62 17.07 15.54
CA ILE A 66 14.90 16.89 14.27
C ILE A 66 14.72 18.25 13.59
N HIS A 67 15.21 18.35 12.35
CA HIS A 67 15.11 19.52 11.49
C HIS A 67 13.85 19.50 10.64
N SER A 68 13.49 18.33 10.14
CA SER A 68 12.28 18.14 9.31
C SER A 68 11.62 16.79 9.55
N CYS A 69 10.30 16.77 9.37
CA CYS A 69 9.49 15.55 9.39
C CYS A 69 8.72 15.44 8.07
N TYR A 70 8.79 14.29 7.43
CA TYR A 70 7.96 13.96 6.27
C TYR A 70 7.08 12.77 6.62
N ALA A 71 5.75 12.99 6.63
CA ALA A 71 4.77 11.97 6.94
C ALA A 71 3.93 11.65 5.69
N GLY A 72 4.14 10.48 5.09
CA GLY A 72 3.28 9.94 4.05
C GLY A 72 2.25 9.02 4.66
N MET A 73 0.98 9.37 4.49
CA MET A 73 -0.14 8.70 5.14
C MET A 73 -1.18 8.26 4.10
N ALA A 74 -1.46 6.95 4.04
CA ALA A 74 -2.55 6.44 3.21
C ALA A 74 -3.87 7.13 3.59
N GLY A 75 -4.60 7.64 2.59
CA GLY A 75 -5.92 8.23 2.80
C GLY A 75 -5.94 9.65 3.39
N VAL A 76 -4.80 10.29 3.64
CA VAL A 76 -4.77 11.62 4.26
C VAL A 76 -5.39 12.69 3.39
N LYS A 77 -5.21 12.62 2.06
CA LYS A 77 -5.78 13.58 1.10
C LYS A 77 -7.29 13.43 0.96
N GLU A 78 -7.79 12.21 0.96
CA GLU A 78 -9.21 11.91 0.85
C GLU A 78 -10.03 12.47 2.01
N LEU A 79 -9.44 12.56 3.20
CA LEU A 79 -10.07 13.13 4.40
C LEU A 79 -9.72 14.59 4.65
N GLN A 80 -8.84 15.20 3.84
CA GLN A 80 -8.30 16.53 4.08
C GLN A 80 -7.69 16.63 5.51
N ALA A 81 -7.00 15.55 5.94
CA ALA A 81 -6.52 15.38 7.31
C ALA A 81 -5.04 15.81 7.50
N GLU A 82 -4.41 16.40 6.48
CA GLU A 82 -3.00 16.80 6.51
C GLU A 82 -2.69 17.70 7.71
N ARG A 83 -3.55 18.69 7.95
CA ARG A 83 -3.41 19.62 9.07
C ARG A 83 -3.54 18.92 10.42
N THR A 84 -4.47 18.01 10.57
CA THR A 84 -4.65 17.22 11.79
C THR A 84 -3.42 16.38 12.09
N VAL A 85 -2.87 15.70 11.07
CA VAL A 85 -1.64 14.91 11.21
C VAL A 85 -0.46 15.81 11.57
N GLU A 86 -0.32 16.98 10.91
CA GLU A 86 0.71 17.96 11.24
C GLU A 86 0.61 18.42 12.69
N GLU A 87 -0.56 18.79 13.18
CA GLU A 87 -0.81 19.25 14.54
C GLU A 87 -0.45 18.18 15.57
N ILE A 88 -0.72 16.90 15.29
CA ILE A 88 -0.34 15.79 16.16
C ILE A 88 1.19 15.61 16.16
N VAL A 89 1.84 15.56 15.00
CA VAL A 89 3.30 15.41 14.90
C VAL A 89 4.02 16.58 15.55
N ARG A 90 3.50 17.82 15.40
CA ARG A 90 4.05 19.05 15.97
C ARG A 90 4.24 19.00 17.48
N GLN A 91 3.44 18.21 18.21
CA GLN A 91 3.55 18.07 19.66
C GLN A 91 4.84 17.36 20.11
N TYR A 92 5.52 16.64 19.20
CA TYR A 92 6.67 15.80 19.53
C TYR A 92 7.99 16.30 18.96
N VAL A 93 7.96 17.04 17.85
CA VAL A 93 9.18 17.54 17.20
C VAL A 93 9.49 18.97 17.61
N PRO A 94 10.75 19.45 17.44
CA PRO A 94 11.09 20.84 17.75
C PRO A 94 10.15 21.83 17.04
N SER A 95 9.81 22.93 17.70
CA SER A 95 8.87 23.93 17.18
C SER A 95 9.28 24.54 15.85
N LYS A 96 10.59 24.58 15.56
CA LYS A 96 11.16 25.08 14.30
C LYS A 96 11.26 24.00 13.22
N ALA A 97 10.94 22.74 13.51
CA ALA A 97 11.01 21.67 12.52
C ALA A 97 9.99 21.90 11.40
N ILE A 98 10.42 21.69 10.17
CA ILE A 98 9.55 21.72 8.98
C ILE A 98 8.78 20.40 8.96
N ILE A 99 7.45 20.45 8.87
CA ILE A 99 6.61 19.24 8.74
C ILE A 99 5.91 19.30 7.39
N ALA A 100 6.01 18.21 6.65
CA ALA A 100 5.24 17.97 5.43
C ALA A 100 4.42 16.69 5.62
N VAL A 101 3.14 16.77 5.29
CA VAL A 101 2.21 15.63 5.33
C VAL A 101 1.65 15.42 3.94
N GLU A 102 1.84 14.23 3.39
CA GLU A 102 1.45 13.86 2.05
C GLU A 102 0.82 12.46 1.99
N ASN A 103 0.30 12.07 0.83
CA ASN A 103 -0.11 10.69 0.59
C ASN A 103 1.11 9.75 0.64
N ASP A 104 0.91 8.51 1.13
CA ASP A 104 1.96 7.49 1.24
C ASP A 104 2.63 7.14 -0.12
N ALA A 105 1.90 7.26 -1.22
CA ALA A 105 2.44 7.05 -2.56
C ALA A 105 3.54 8.07 -2.93
N ILE A 106 3.55 9.28 -2.34
CA ILE A 106 4.61 10.25 -2.58
C ILE A 106 5.94 9.79 -1.97
N ILE A 107 5.92 9.16 -0.80
CA ILE A 107 7.13 8.56 -0.22
C ILE A 107 7.65 7.46 -1.16
N ALA A 108 6.76 6.59 -1.64
CA ALA A 108 7.13 5.55 -2.59
C ALA A 108 7.72 6.13 -3.88
N LEU A 109 7.12 7.20 -4.43
CA LEU A 109 7.66 7.90 -5.59
C LEU A 109 9.05 8.48 -5.31
N TYR A 110 9.20 9.23 -4.23
CA TYR A 110 10.46 9.90 -3.91
C TYR A 110 11.58 8.93 -3.55
N SER A 111 11.25 7.73 -3.07
CA SER A 111 12.26 6.68 -2.85
C SER A 111 12.99 6.26 -4.14
N GLY A 112 12.32 6.38 -5.30
CA GLY A 112 12.90 6.08 -6.61
C GLY A 112 13.39 7.32 -7.37
N THR A 113 12.74 8.48 -7.20
CA THR A 113 13.00 9.69 -7.98
C THR A 113 13.83 10.73 -7.24
N LEU A 114 14.07 10.57 -5.94
CA LEU A 114 14.76 11.55 -5.07
C LEU A 114 14.13 12.96 -5.17
N GLY A 115 12.81 13.02 -5.23
CA GLY A 115 12.06 14.27 -5.33
C GLY A 115 11.90 14.84 -6.74
N GLN A 116 12.38 14.11 -7.76
CA GLN A 116 12.19 14.50 -9.15
C GLN A 116 10.81 14.05 -9.67
N ALA A 117 10.39 14.63 -10.82
CA ALA A 117 9.20 14.19 -11.52
C ALA A 117 9.27 12.69 -11.85
N GLY A 118 8.13 12.02 -11.79
CA GLY A 118 8.08 10.58 -12.08
C GLY A 118 6.71 9.99 -11.86
N ILE A 119 6.61 8.68 -12.09
CA ILE A 119 5.38 7.90 -11.89
C ILE A 119 5.71 6.73 -10.96
N VAL A 120 4.83 6.48 -10.00
CA VAL A 120 4.85 5.28 -9.16
C VAL A 120 3.60 4.44 -9.42
N GLN A 121 3.80 3.13 -9.60
CA GLN A 121 2.74 2.13 -9.59
C GLN A 121 2.82 1.37 -8.27
N ILE A 122 1.79 1.48 -7.45
CA ILE A 122 1.64 0.69 -6.24
C ILE A 122 0.66 -0.44 -6.55
N ALA A 123 1.07 -1.67 -6.26
CA ALA A 123 0.25 -2.86 -6.38
C ALA A 123 0.46 -3.73 -5.13
N GLY A 124 -0.38 -3.52 -4.15
CA GLY A 124 -0.46 -4.27 -2.89
C GLY A 124 -1.81 -4.98 -2.79
N THR A 125 -2.49 -4.85 -1.66
CA THR A 125 -3.88 -5.31 -1.49
C THR A 125 -4.83 -4.60 -2.47
N GLY A 126 -4.65 -3.30 -2.69
CA GLY A 126 -5.24 -2.51 -3.77
C GLY A 126 -4.17 -2.09 -4.78
N ALA A 127 -4.55 -1.31 -5.82
CA ALA A 127 -3.62 -0.80 -6.81
C ALA A 127 -3.92 0.66 -7.16
N ILE A 128 -2.86 1.46 -7.33
CA ILE A 128 -2.96 2.86 -7.71
C ILE A 128 -1.72 3.28 -8.50
N THR A 129 -1.91 4.11 -9.51
CA THR A 129 -0.83 4.81 -10.22
C THR A 129 -0.86 6.27 -9.84
N MET A 130 0.28 6.81 -9.45
CA MET A 130 0.42 8.23 -9.12
C MET A 130 1.61 8.83 -9.85
N GLY A 131 1.44 10.06 -10.34
CA GLY A 131 2.47 10.83 -11.00
C GLY A 131 2.66 12.18 -10.33
N TYR A 132 3.89 12.69 -10.40
CA TYR A 132 4.26 14.03 -9.96
C TYR A 132 5.10 14.65 -11.07
N ASP A 133 4.62 15.72 -11.69
CA ASP A 133 5.24 16.31 -12.87
C ASP A 133 6.24 17.42 -12.55
N GLN A 134 6.87 17.99 -13.58
CA GLN A 134 7.85 19.08 -13.41
C GLN A 134 7.23 20.38 -12.87
N GLN A 135 5.93 20.55 -12.98
CA GLN A 135 5.20 21.69 -12.39
C GLN A 135 4.73 21.42 -10.97
N GLN A 136 5.16 20.28 -10.39
CA GLN A 136 4.75 19.84 -9.06
C GLN A 136 3.25 19.57 -8.95
N ILE A 137 2.61 19.22 -10.08
CA ILE A 137 1.21 18.83 -10.11
C ILE A 137 1.10 17.31 -9.90
N PHE A 138 0.14 16.94 -9.08
CA PHE A 138 -0.14 15.56 -8.72
C PHE A 138 -1.19 14.96 -9.65
N HIS A 139 -0.90 13.77 -10.17
CA HIS A 139 -1.79 13.03 -11.06
C HIS A 139 -2.10 11.67 -10.45
N ARG A 140 -3.37 11.27 -10.50
CA ARG A 140 -3.85 9.97 -10.00
C ARG A 140 -4.59 9.23 -11.10
N VAL A 141 -4.29 7.94 -11.24
CA VAL A 141 -5.01 7.01 -12.11
C VAL A 141 -5.30 5.74 -11.34
N GLY A 142 -6.54 5.37 -11.23
CA GLY A 142 -6.99 4.21 -10.47
C GLY A 142 -6.97 4.41 -8.95
N GLY A 143 -7.05 3.30 -8.23
CA GLY A 143 -7.08 3.28 -6.77
C GLY A 143 -8.42 3.70 -6.16
N TRP A 144 -9.53 3.52 -6.88
CA TRP A 144 -10.87 3.92 -6.44
C TRP A 144 -11.59 2.86 -5.62
N GLY A 145 -10.93 1.75 -5.37
CA GLY A 145 -11.41 0.68 -4.50
C GLY A 145 -11.77 -0.60 -5.24
N TYR A 146 -11.70 -1.71 -4.51
CA TYR A 146 -11.73 -3.07 -5.03
C TYR A 146 -13.06 -3.51 -5.67
N LEU A 147 -14.15 -2.80 -5.42
CA LEU A 147 -15.47 -3.18 -5.97
C LEU A 147 -15.58 -2.88 -7.47
N PHE A 148 -14.88 -1.87 -7.97
CA PHE A 148 -15.00 -1.41 -9.36
C PHE A 148 -13.68 -0.94 -9.97
N ASP A 149 -12.58 -1.03 -9.19
CA ASP A 149 -11.24 -0.63 -9.61
C ASP A 149 -10.17 -1.49 -8.90
N ASP A 150 -9.02 -0.93 -8.53
CA ASP A 150 -7.86 -1.63 -7.98
C ASP A 150 -7.32 -2.72 -8.94
N GLU A 151 -7.42 -2.50 -10.25
CA GLU A 151 -7.02 -3.44 -11.29
C GLU A 151 -5.54 -3.85 -11.16
N GLY A 152 -5.26 -5.14 -11.24
CA GLY A 152 -3.91 -5.71 -11.09
C GLY A 152 -3.42 -5.78 -9.64
N SER A 153 -4.25 -5.42 -8.66
CA SER A 153 -3.94 -5.58 -7.23
C SER A 153 -3.95 -7.04 -6.78
N GLY A 154 -3.46 -7.28 -5.56
CA GLY A 154 -3.57 -8.59 -4.93
C GLY A 154 -5.02 -9.06 -4.81
N TYR A 155 -5.96 -8.14 -4.55
CA TYR A 155 -7.39 -8.48 -4.54
C TYR A 155 -7.88 -8.89 -5.95
N ASP A 156 -7.55 -8.11 -6.98
CA ASP A 156 -7.94 -8.46 -8.36
C ASP A 156 -7.37 -9.80 -8.78
N LEU A 157 -6.07 -10.06 -8.55
CA LEU A 157 -5.45 -11.35 -8.82
C LEU A 157 -6.15 -12.50 -8.10
N GLY A 158 -6.44 -12.34 -6.81
CA GLY A 158 -7.16 -13.36 -6.02
C GLY A 158 -8.58 -13.58 -6.50
N ALA A 159 -9.29 -12.52 -6.85
CA ALA A 159 -10.65 -12.59 -7.40
C ALA A 159 -10.67 -13.29 -8.78
N GLN A 160 -9.70 -13.00 -9.66
CA GLN A 160 -9.56 -13.69 -10.95
C GLN A 160 -9.22 -15.18 -10.76
N ALA A 161 -8.37 -15.51 -9.76
CA ALA A 161 -8.07 -16.90 -9.43
C ALA A 161 -9.33 -17.66 -9.00
N LEU A 162 -10.10 -17.10 -8.06
CA LEU A 162 -11.36 -17.70 -7.63
C LEU A 162 -12.35 -17.85 -8.79
N LYS A 163 -12.49 -16.82 -9.62
CA LYS A 163 -13.32 -16.88 -10.84
C LYS A 163 -12.90 -18.01 -11.75
N ALA A 164 -11.61 -18.17 -12.00
CA ALA A 164 -11.08 -19.25 -12.84
C ALA A 164 -11.33 -20.64 -12.24
N ILE A 165 -11.16 -20.79 -10.91
CA ILE A 165 -11.45 -22.04 -10.19
C ILE A 165 -12.91 -22.45 -10.33
N PHE A 166 -13.87 -21.54 -10.09
CA PHE A 166 -15.29 -21.83 -10.24
C PHE A 166 -15.69 -22.12 -11.69
N GLN A 167 -15.09 -21.40 -12.67
CA GLN A 167 -15.32 -21.68 -14.08
C GLN A 167 -14.76 -23.05 -14.49
N GLY A 168 -13.61 -23.47 -13.98
CA GLY A 168 -13.05 -24.80 -14.21
C GLY A 168 -13.95 -25.90 -13.58
N TYR A 169 -14.44 -25.65 -12.36
CA TYR A 169 -15.30 -26.57 -11.63
C TYR A 169 -16.64 -26.84 -12.34
N ASP A 170 -17.27 -25.83 -12.91
CA ASP A 170 -18.56 -25.97 -13.62
C ASP A 170 -18.42 -26.19 -15.14
N GLY A 171 -17.20 -26.40 -15.64
CA GLY A 171 -16.90 -26.73 -17.05
C GLY A 171 -16.92 -25.54 -18.02
N ARG A 172 -17.01 -24.31 -17.54
CA ARG A 172 -16.94 -23.09 -18.39
C ARG A 172 -15.50 -22.62 -18.66
N GLY A 173 -14.52 -23.12 -17.92
CA GLY A 173 -13.12 -22.71 -17.99
C GLY A 173 -12.16 -23.89 -18.04
N ARG A 174 -10.87 -23.58 -18.16
CA ARG A 174 -9.78 -24.57 -18.11
C ARG A 174 -9.52 -25.02 -16.69
N ALA A 175 -9.10 -26.26 -16.51
CA ALA A 175 -8.53 -26.73 -15.26
C ALA A 175 -7.23 -25.95 -14.94
N THR A 176 -6.96 -25.72 -13.67
CA THR A 176 -5.81 -24.96 -13.20
C THR A 176 -5.28 -25.53 -11.88
N ALA A 177 -3.98 -25.51 -11.68
CA ALA A 177 -3.33 -25.88 -10.42
C ALA A 177 -3.68 -24.92 -9.27
N LEU A 178 -4.22 -23.75 -9.58
CA LEU A 178 -4.78 -22.82 -8.57
C LEU A 178 -5.86 -23.50 -7.71
N THR A 179 -6.62 -24.46 -8.30
CA THR A 179 -7.69 -25.15 -7.57
C THR A 179 -7.14 -25.85 -6.34
N ASP A 180 -6.20 -26.78 -6.52
CA ASP A 180 -5.63 -27.55 -5.40
C ASP A 180 -4.87 -26.64 -4.42
N ALA A 181 -4.13 -25.66 -4.93
CA ALA A 181 -3.36 -24.72 -4.11
C ALA A 181 -4.27 -23.90 -3.17
N ILE A 182 -5.42 -23.44 -3.66
CA ILE A 182 -6.36 -22.60 -2.89
C ILE A 182 -7.25 -23.47 -1.99
N LEU A 183 -7.69 -24.65 -2.42
CA LEU A 183 -8.38 -25.60 -1.55
C LEU A 183 -7.53 -25.98 -0.34
N ASN A 184 -6.24 -26.26 -0.57
CA ASN A 184 -5.29 -26.56 0.50
C ASN A 184 -5.08 -25.37 1.45
N TYR A 185 -5.02 -24.14 0.93
CA TYR A 185 -4.89 -22.93 1.74
C TYR A 185 -6.05 -22.76 2.72
N PHE A 186 -7.30 -23.00 2.28
CA PHE A 186 -8.48 -22.91 3.11
C PHE A 186 -8.78 -24.20 3.87
N ALA A 187 -8.00 -25.26 3.67
CA ALA A 187 -8.22 -26.60 4.23
C ALA A 187 -9.64 -27.14 3.95
N VAL A 188 -10.13 -26.95 2.73
CA VAL A 188 -11.47 -27.41 2.28
C VAL A 188 -11.34 -28.54 1.24
N ALA A 189 -12.35 -29.41 1.19
CA ALA A 189 -12.33 -30.60 0.36
C ALA A 189 -12.79 -30.37 -1.09
N ASN A 190 -13.56 -29.32 -1.35
CA ASN A 190 -14.13 -29.06 -2.68
C ASN A 190 -14.40 -27.56 -2.93
N VAL A 191 -14.53 -27.21 -4.22
CA VAL A 191 -14.67 -25.81 -4.65
C VAL A 191 -15.90 -25.09 -4.05
N PRO A 192 -17.11 -25.70 -3.94
CA PRO A 192 -18.24 -25.03 -3.32
C PRO A 192 -18.02 -24.55 -1.88
N GLN A 193 -17.18 -25.24 -1.11
CA GLN A 193 -16.89 -24.84 0.28
C GLN A 193 -16.12 -23.53 0.38
N LEU A 194 -15.44 -23.08 -0.68
CA LEU A 194 -14.78 -21.77 -0.71
C LEU A 194 -15.74 -20.61 -0.52
N ILE A 195 -17.01 -20.77 -0.90
CA ILE A 195 -18.05 -19.73 -0.80
C ILE A 195 -18.22 -19.29 0.65
N GLU A 196 -18.27 -20.25 1.59
CA GLU A 196 -18.46 -19.95 3.01
C GLU A 196 -17.34 -19.06 3.57
N TYR A 197 -16.08 -19.35 3.20
CA TYR A 197 -14.92 -18.56 3.65
C TYR A 197 -14.89 -17.16 3.06
N ILE A 198 -15.35 -16.99 1.82
CA ILE A 198 -15.27 -15.70 1.12
C ILE A 198 -16.41 -14.78 1.55
N TYR A 199 -17.64 -15.32 1.63
CA TYR A 199 -18.84 -14.53 1.98
C TYR A 199 -19.13 -14.46 3.48
N GLY A 200 -18.50 -15.30 4.29
CA GLY A 200 -18.57 -15.26 5.75
C GLY A 200 -17.75 -14.14 6.39
N GLU A 201 -16.85 -13.52 5.63
CA GLU A 201 -15.98 -12.46 6.13
C GLU A 201 -16.61 -11.08 5.98
N GLU A 202 -16.50 -10.25 7.04
CA GLU A 202 -16.93 -8.86 7.02
C GLU A 202 -16.15 -8.03 5.97
N HIS A 203 -14.89 -8.41 5.74
CA HIS A 203 -13.98 -7.74 4.80
C HIS A 203 -13.37 -8.72 3.80
N PRO A 204 -14.02 -9.03 2.67
CA PRO A 204 -13.53 -9.99 1.67
C PRO A 204 -12.10 -9.71 1.16
N ARG A 205 -11.65 -8.46 1.19
CA ARG A 205 -10.27 -8.09 0.80
C ARG A 205 -9.20 -8.82 1.61
N THR A 206 -9.44 -9.07 2.89
CA THR A 206 -8.46 -9.70 3.79
C THR A 206 -8.25 -11.17 3.47
N VAL A 207 -9.27 -11.81 2.89
CA VAL A 207 -9.26 -13.23 2.50
C VAL A 207 -8.82 -13.42 1.05
N VAL A 208 -9.27 -12.53 0.16
CA VAL A 208 -9.05 -12.68 -1.29
C VAL A 208 -7.65 -12.17 -1.72
N ALA A 209 -7.20 -11.03 -1.21
CA ALA A 209 -5.92 -10.44 -1.63
C ALA A 209 -4.69 -11.36 -1.38
N PRO A 210 -4.60 -12.12 -0.27
CA PRO A 210 -3.51 -13.07 -0.05
C PRO A 210 -3.40 -14.17 -1.11
N LEU A 211 -4.48 -14.48 -1.83
CA LEU A 211 -4.50 -15.50 -2.88
C LEU A 211 -3.62 -15.13 -4.08
N SER A 212 -3.28 -13.85 -4.26
CA SER A 212 -2.34 -13.39 -5.27
C SER A 212 -0.99 -14.13 -5.25
N LYS A 213 -0.54 -14.56 -4.07
CA LYS A 213 0.70 -15.34 -3.92
C LYS A 213 0.63 -16.70 -4.61
N TYR A 214 -0.54 -17.29 -4.63
CA TYR A 214 -0.77 -18.56 -5.33
C TYR A 214 -0.81 -18.34 -6.84
N VAL A 215 -1.36 -17.22 -7.31
CA VAL A 215 -1.33 -16.86 -8.73
C VAL A 215 0.12 -16.75 -9.21
N THR A 216 0.96 -15.99 -8.50
CA THR A 216 2.39 -15.84 -8.86
C THR A 216 3.14 -17.15 -8.75
N GLY A 217 2.86 -17.96 -7.71
CA GLY A 217 3.48 -19.26 -7.51
C GLY A 217 3.13 -20.29 -8.60
N MET A 218 1.88 -20.39 -8.99
CA MET A 218 1.44 -21.33 -10.03
C MET A 218 1.87 -20.87 -11.42
N ALA A 219 1.86 -19.58 -11.70
CA ALA A 219 2.40 -19.02 -12.92
C ALA A 219 3.89 -19.37 -13.10
N ALA A 220 4.69 -19.24 -12.05
CA ALA A 220 6.10 -19.62 -12.05
C ALA A 220 6.32 -21.14 -12.30
N GLN A 221 5.32 -21.97 -12.03
CA GLN A 221 5.31 -23.42 -12.31
C GLN A 221 4.73 -23.76 -13.68
N GLY A 222 4.35 -22.75 -14.48
CA GLY A 222 3.88 -22.94 -15.84
C GLY A 222 2.36 -23.11 -15.98
N ASP A 223 1.55 -22.87 -14.93
CA ASP A 223 0.09 -22.88 -15.05
C ASP A 223 -0.38 -21.80 -16.02
N GLU A 224 -1.04 -22.19 -17.11
CA GLU A 224 -1.46 -21.27 -18.17
C GLU A 224 -2.51 -20.26 -17.71
N VAL A 225 -3.41 -20.67 -16.82
CA VAL A 225 -4.47 -19.81 -16.28
C VAL A 225 -3.87 -18.74 -15.37
N ALA A 226 -2.97 -19.13 -14.49
CA ALA A 226 -2.26 -18.20 -13.62
C ALA A 226 -1.38 -17.22 -14.42
N ASN A 227 -0.68 -17.70 -15.45
CA ASN A 227 0.08 -16.84 -16.36
C ASN A 227 -0.81 -15.81 -17.06
N LYS A 228 -1.98 -16.25 -17.56
CA LYS A 228 -2.94 -15.33 -18.19
C LYS A 228 -3.45 -14.25 -17.24
N ILE A 229 -3.73 -14.59 -15.99
CA ILE A 229 -4.13 -13.63 -14.95
C ILE A 229 -3.04 -12.58 -14.74
N LEU A 230 -1.76 -12.98 -14.65
CA LEU A 230 -0.63 -12.05 -14.52
C LEU A 230 -0.43 -11.17 -15.75
N GLU A 231 -0.53 -11.73 -16.95
CA GLU A 231 -0.45 -10.94 -18.18
C GLU A 231 -1.53 -9.86 -18.25
N ASP A 232 -2.77 -10.21 -17.90
CA ASP A 232 -3.89 -9.27 -17.87
C ASP A 232 -3.66 -8.16 -16.83
N ALA A 233 -3.13 -8.51 -15.66
CA ALA A 233 -2.76 -7.54 -14.63
C ALA A 233 -1.64 -6.59 -15.11
N CYS A 234 -0.60 -7.11 -15.77
CA CYS A 234 0.45 -6.28 -16.37
C CYS A 234 -0.10 -5.31 -17.41
N GLN A 235 -1.03 -5.76 -18.25
CA GLN A 235 -1.68 -4.88 -19.24
C GLN A 235 -2.52 -3.78 -18.59
N LYS A 236 -3.20 -4.07 -17.50
CA LYS A 236 -3.94 -3.07 -16.71
C LYS A 236 -3.00 -2.01 -16.12
N HIS A 237 -1.91 -2.43 -15.48
CA HIS A 237 -0.88 -1.51 -14.97
C HIS A 237 -0.25 -0.67 -16.08
N TYR A 238 0.09 -1.27 -17.23
CA TYR A 238 0.60 -0.52 -18.38
C TYR A 238 -0.37 0.58 -18.83
N ARG A 239 -1.67 0.27 -18.91
CA ARG A 239 -2.69 1.26 -19.29
C ARG A 239 -2.79 2.39 -18.28
N ALA A 240 -2.74 2.09 -16.98
CA ALA A 240 -2.78 3.09 -15.91
C ALA A 240 -1.55 4.00 -15.93
N ILE A 241 -0.35 3.43 -16.03
CA ILE A 241 0.91 4.18 -16.16
C ILE A 241 0.89 5.07 -17.41
N LYS A 242 0.47 4.53 -18.56
CA LYS A 242 0.37 5.28 -19.82
C LYS A 242 -0.65 6.43 -19.73
N ALA A 243 -1.76 6.22 -19.04
CA ALA A 243 -2.76 7.26 -18.81
C ALA A 243 -2.21 8.38 -17.92
N CYS A 244 -1.50 8.02 -16.84
CA CYS A 244 -0.83 8.96 -15.96
C CYS A 244 0.24 9.77 -16.72
N TYR A 245 1.11 9.10 -17.46
CA TYR A 245 2.16 9.74 -18.28
C TYR A 245 1.60 10.80 -19.23
N LYS A 246 0.44 10.53 -19.87
CA LYS A 246 -0.19 11.47 -20.80
C LYS A 246 -0.79 12.70 -20.14
N GLN A 247 -1.08 12.66 -18.85
CA GLN A 247 -1.63 13.79 -18.10
C GLN A 247 -0.52 14.73 -17.58
N MET A 248 0.71 14.23 -17.49
CA MET A 248 1.84 14.93 -16.89
C MET A 248 2.54 15.85 -17.91
N ILE A 249 3.14 16.92 -17.39
CA ILE A 249 4.05 17.80 -18.11
C ILE A 249 5.49 17.39 -17.76
N TRP A 250 6.24 17.00 -18.79
CA TRP A 250 7.61 16.47 -18.68
C TRP A 250 8.66 17.51 -19.01
#